data_f39ba30db537d6d97531e014caad988a
#
_entry.id   f39ba30db537d6d97531e014caad988a
#
_cell.length_a   1.000
_cell.length_b   1.000
_cell.length_c   1.000
_cell.angle_alpha   90.00
_cell.angle_beta   90.00
_cell.angle_gamma   90.00
#
_symmetry.space_group_name_H-M   'P 1'
#
loop_
_entity.id
_entity.type
_entity.pdbx_description
1 polymer ?
#
loop_
_entity_poly.entity_id
_entity_poly.type
_entity_poly.pdbx_seq_one_letter_code
_entity_poly.pdbx_strand_id
1 'polypeptide(L)'
;VLALYKAKDFEAAVENAKKLLEYGGLGHTSVLYTNSQNFDRAKYYGHVMMSSRTLVNMPSSQGAIGDIYNFALNPSLTLGCGSWGGNSVSENVTPEQLLNIKTIAKRRENMLWVRIPEKVYFKYGCLPVALGDLEGRKRAFIVTDKFLYSTGILADLLHKLDSMGIATEVFADVEPDPTIQLARKGLERINSFQPDAIIAVGGGSPIDAAKIMWLMYELPEISFEDVAMRFMDIRKRIVKLPELGKKATMVAIPTTSGTGSEVTPFAVITDADTGNKYPLADYALTPKMAIIDTQLVMKMPKRLTAYSGIDALT
;
A
#
# COMPACT_ATOMS: atom_id res chain seq x y z
N VAL A 1 -0.54 -20.37 -1.58
CA VAL A 1 -0.39 -21.04 -2.89
C VAL A 1 -1.51 -20.55 -3.80
N LEU A 2 -1.15 -19.99 -4.95
CA LEU A 2 -2.09 -19.56 -6.00
C LEU A 2 -2.22 -20.70 -7.02
N ALA A 3 -3.45 -21.12 -7.31
CA ALA A 3 -3.74 -22.06 -8.36
C ALA A 3 -4.28 -21.30 -9.58
N LEU A 4 -3.70 -21.53 -10.76
CA LEU A 4 -4.11 -20.90 -12.01
C LEU A 4 -4.68 -21.96 -12.97
N TYR A 5 -5.90 -21.75 -13.40
CA TYR A 5 -6.60 -22.62 -14.35
C TYR A 5 -6.94 -21.87 -15.63
N LYS A 6 -6.67 -22.49 -16.78
CA LYS A 6 -7.12 -21.98 -18.09
C LYS A 6 -8.53 -22.47 -18.36
N ALA A 7 -9.36 -21.62 -18.94
CA ALA A 7 -10.68 -21.94 -19.45
C ALA A 7 -10.77 -21.54 -20.94
N LYS A 8 -11.52 -22.29 -21.73
CA LYS A 8 -11.67 -22.03 -23.18
C LYS A 8 -12.64 -20.87 -23.45
N ASP A 9 -13.61 -20.66 -22.56
CA ASP A 9 -14.66 -19.67 -22.66
C ASP A 9 -15.17 -19.27 -21.27
N PHE A 10 -16.13 -18.34 -21.23
CA PHE A 10 -16.71 -17.85 -20.00
C PHE A 10 -17.46 -18.94 -19.21
N GLU A 11 -18.22 -19.78 -19.89
CA GLU A 11 -18.99 -20.87 -19.30
C GLU A 11 -18.06 -21.89 -18.61
N ALA A 12 -16.99 -22.28 -19.28
CA ALA A 12 -15.96 -23.15 -18.72
C ALA A 12 -15.25 -22.52 -17.51
N ALA A 13 -15.03 -21.21 -17.53
CA ALA A 13 -14.46 -20.48 -16.40
C ALA A 13 -15.41 -20.49 -15.19
N VAL A 14 -16.71 -20.28 -15.41
CA VAL A 14 -17.72 -20.35 -14.36
C VAL A 14 -17.81 -21.75 -13.74
N GLU A 15 -17.76 -22.79 -14.55
CA GLU A 15 -17.78 -24.18 -14.03
C GLU A 15 -16.52 -24.51 -13.21
N ASN A 16 -15.35 -24.03 -13.62
CA ASN A 16 -14.14 -24.16 -12.82
C ASN A 16 -14.24 -23.39 -11.49
N ALA A 17 -14.82 -22.19 -11.53
CA ALA A 17 -15.04 -21.37 -10.33
C ALA A 17 -16.00 -22.04 -9.35
N LYS A 18 -17.09 -22.67 -9.83
CA LYS A 18 -18.01 -23.45 -8.99
C LYS A 18 -17.28 -24.60 -8.26
N LYS A 19 -16.50 -25.40 -9.00
CA LYS A 19 -15.73 -26.51 -8.43
C LYS A 19 -14.72 -26.04 -7.39
N LEU A 20 -14.07 -24.91 -7.62
CA LEU A 20 -13.14 -24.32 -6.66
C LEU A 20 -13.87 -23.83 -5.40
N LEU A 21 -15.05 -23.24 -5.58
CA LEU A 21 -15.89 -22.79 -4.46
C LEU A 21 -16.39 -23.97 -3.63
N GLU A 22 -16.83 -25.05 -4.27
CA GLU A 22 -17.24 -26.29 -3.59
C GLU A 22 -16.08 -26.91 -2.81
N TYR A 23 -14.88 -26.94 -3.39
CA TYR A 23 -13.67 -27.46 -2.72
C TYR A 23 -13.21 -26.58 -1.57
N GLY A 24 -13.23 -25.26 -1.72
CA GLY A 24 -12.76 -24.28 -0.72
C GLY A 24 -13.75 -23.99 0.39
N GLY A 25 -15.03 -24.32 0.21
CA GLY A 25 -16.14 -24.02 1.11
C GLY A 25 -17.11 -23.00 0.51
N LEU A 26 -18.40 -23.35 0.58
CA LEU A 26 -19.47 -22.53 0.03
C LEU A 26 -19.73 -21.27 0.86
N GLY A 27 -20.28 -20.24 0.23
CA GLY A 27 -20.89 -19.09 0.89
C GLY A 27 -20.00 -17.88 1.09
N HIS A 28 -18.68 -17.95 0.91
CA HIS A 28 -17.79 -16.84 1.23
C HIS A 28 -17.80 -15.74 0.12
N THR A 29 -16.83 -15.71 -0.75
CA THR A 29 -16.64 -14.64 -1.74
C THR A 29 -16.18 -15.20 -3.08
N SER A 30 -16.73 -14.68 -4.17
CA SER A 30 -16.25 -14.93 -5.52
C SER A 30 -15.97 -13.62 -6.26
N VAL A 31 -15.07 -13.64 -7.23
CA VAL A 31 -14.65 -12.45 -7.98
C VAL A 31 -14.75 -12.71 -9.47
N LEU A 32 -15.29 -11.74 -10.19
CA LEU A 32 -15.33 -11.74 -11.66
C LEU A 32 -14.64 -10.50 -12.21
N TYR A 33 -13.63 -10.70 -13.05
CA TYR A 33 -13.08 -9.64 -13.89
C TYR A 33 -13.70 -9.75 -15.30
N THR A 34 -14.37 -8.70 -15.74
CA THR A 34 -15.02 -8.66 -17.06
C THR A 34 -15.04 -7.23 -17.60
N ASN A 35 -15.38 -7.07 -18.88
CA ASN A 35 -15.60 -5.75 -19.45
C ASN A 35 -16.75 -5.04 -18.71
N SER A 36 -16.53 -3.79 -18.33
CA SER A 36 -17.49 -2.97 -17.57
C SER A 36 -18.86 -2.82 -18.26
N GLN A 37 -18.90 -2.95 -19.57
CA GLN A 37 -20.15 -2.90 -20.36
C GLN A 37 -20.94 -4.22 -20.29
N ASN A 38 -20.36 -5.31 -19.80
CA ASN A 38 -20.95 -6.65 -19.82
C ASN A 38 -21.65 -7.00 -18.48
N PHE A 39 -22.62 -6.16 -18.11
CA PHE A 39 -23.33 -6.33 -16.83
C PHE A 39 -24.14 -7.63 -16.75
N ASP A 40 -24.58 -8.18 -17.89
CA ASP A 40 -25.32 -9.44 -17.92
C ASP A 40 -24.45 -10.64 -17.51
N ARG A 41 -23.16 -10.64 -17.83
CA ARG A 41 -22.21 -11.63 -17.31
C ARG A 41 -22.05 -11.55 -15.80
N ALA A 42 -21.99 -10.35 -15.26
CA ALA A 42 -21.90 -10.14 -13.82
C ALA A 42 -23.16 -10.62 -13.09
N LYS A 43 -24.33 -10.35 -13.65
CA LYS A 43 -25.61 -10.85 -13.12
C LYS A 43 -25.66 -12.38 -13.15
N TYR A 44 -25.35 -12.97 -14.31
CA TYR A 44 -25.33 -14.42 -14.45
C TYR A 44 -24.38 -15.07 -13.46
N TYR A 45 -23.12 -14.58 -13.40
CA TYR A 45 -22.13 -15.09 -12.46
C TYR A 45 -22.60 -14.97 -11.00
N GLY A 46 -23.11 -13.81 -10.61
CA GLY A 46 -23.68 -13.62 -9.27
C GLY A 46 -24.87 -14.53 -8.94
N HIS A 47 -25.63 -14.92 -9.96
CA HIS A 47 -26.78 -15.84 -9.79
C HIS A 47 -26.33 -17.31 -9.58
N VAL A 48 -25.30 -17.74 -10.33
CA VAL A 48 -24.91 -19.16 -10.35
C VAL A 48 -23.88 -19.53 -9.28
N MET A 49 -23.14 -18.55 -8.74
CA MET A 49 -22.15 -18.81 -7.70
C MET A 49 -22.80 -18.87 -6.32
N MET A 50 -22.55 -19.95 -5.58
CA MET A 50 -23.01 -20.12 -4.20
C MET A 50 -22.09 -19.37 -3.23
N SER A 51 -21.98 -18.06 -3.40
CA SER A 51 -21.22 -17.15 -2.56
C SER A 51 -22.07 -15.97 -2.13
N SER A 52 -21.92 -15.53 -0.89
CA SER A 52 -22.66 -14.40 -0.33
C SER A 52 -22.20 -13.06 -0.90
N ARG A 53 -20.98 -13.01 -1.45
CA ARG A 53 -20.43 -11.83 -2.12
C ARG A 53 -19.90 -12.20 -3.49
N THR A 54 -20.34 -11.45 -4.47
CA THR A 54 -19.77 -11.49 -5.81
C THR A 54 -19.22 -10.12 -6.14
N LEU A 55 -17.91 -10.04 -6.30
CA LEU A 55 -17.19 -8.81 -6.60
C LEU A 55 -16.92 -8.73 -8.09
N VAL A 56 -17.03 -7.53 -8.65
CA VAL A 56 -16.83 -7.33 -10.09
C VAL A 56 -15.72 -6.30 -10.31
N ASN A 57 -14.68 -6.70 -11.03
CA ASN A 57 -13.53 -5.85 -11.38
C ASN A 57 -12.81 -5.25 -10.16
N MET A 58 -12.72 -6.02 -9.08
CA MET A 58 -11.96 -5.65 -7.89
C MET A 58 -11.40 -6.90 -7.21
N PRO A 59 -10.26 -6.82 -6.53
CA PRO A 59 -9.70 -7.95 -5.80
C PRO A 59 -10.55 -8.32 -4.59
N SER A 60 -10.55 -9.59 -4.20
CA SER A 60 -11.33 -10.10 -3.06
C SER A 60 -10.99 -9.40 -1.74
N SER A 61 -9.74 -9.00 -1.55
CA SER A 61 -9.30 -8.26 -0.35
C SER A 61 -10.03 -6.94 -0.16
N GLN A 62 -10.27 -6.18 -1.23
CA GLN A 62 -11.00 -4.92 -1.16
C GLN A 62 -12.47 -5.14 -0.80
N GLY A 63 -13.11 -6.19 -1.33
CA GLY A 63 -14.47 -6.53 -0.99
C GLY A 63 -14.64 -7.06 0.44
N ALA A 64 -13.62 -7.72 0.98
CA ALA A 64 -13.64 -8.22 2.35
C ALA A 64 -13.58 -7.09 3.39
N ILE A 65 -12.82 -6.04 3.13
CA ILE A 65 -12.67 -4.89 4.05
C ILE A 65 -13.88 -3.95 3.97
N GLY A 66 -14.63 -3.96 2.86
CA GLY A 66 -15.80 -3.11 2.68
C GLY A 66 -15.47 -1.71 2.18
N ASP A 67 -16.16 -0.68 2.69
CA ASP A 67 -16.18 0.67 2.13
C ASP A 67 -14.90 1.52 2.32
N ILE A 68 -13.80 0.93 2.74
CA ILE A 68 -12.50 1.63 2.84
C ILE A 68 -12.00 2.10 1.46
N TYR A 69 -12.42 1.42 0.38
CA TYR A 69 -11.93 1.64 -0.98
C TYR A 69 -12.98 2.13 -1.98
N ASN A 70 -13.97 2.90 -1.57
CA ASN A 70 -14.96 3.54 -2.45
C ASN A 70 -16.02 2.65 -3.09
N PHE A 71 -16.54 1.66 -2.40
CA PHE A 71 -17.70 0.90 -2.84
C PHE A 71 -18.70 0.67 -1.69
N ALA A 72 -19.96 0.48 -2.06
CA ALA A 72 -21.08 0.44 -1.13
C ALA A 72 -21.19 -0.91 -0.39
N LEU A 73 -20.09 -1.39 0.22
CA LEU A 73 -20.10 -2.51 1.14
C LEU A 73 -19.83 -2.01 2.55
N ASN A 74 -20.59 -2.44 3.52
CA ASN A 74 -20.32 -2.12 4.91
C ASN A 74 -18.98 -2.71 5.35
N PRO A 75 -18.12 -1.94 6.04
CA PRO A 75 -16.89 -2.47 6.61
C PRO A 75 -17.19 -3.68 7.50
N SER A 76 -16.44 -4.77 7.33
CA SER A 76 -16.65 -5.99 8.08
C SER A 76 -15.33 -6.67 8.42
N LEU A 77 -15.16 -7.05 9.68
CA LEU A 77 -14.07 -7.89 10.14
C LEU A 77 -14.37 -9.38 10.01
N THR A 78 -15.66 -9.74 9.95
CA THR A 78 -16.13 -11.10 9.81
C THR A 78 -17.13 -11.17 8.68
N LEU A 79 -16.92 -12.11 7.76
CA LEU A 79 -17.76 -12.30 6.60
C LEU A 79 -18.68 -13.50 6.84
N GLY A 80 -19.98 -13.23 6.94
CA GLY A 80 -20.99 -14.30 6.99
C GLY A 80 -21.00 -15.08 5.67
N CYS A 81 -21.01 -16.42 5.77
CA CYS A 81 -21.11 -17.31 4.62
C CYS A 81 -22.55 -17.79 4.35
N GLY A 82 -23.49 -17.30 5.12
CA GLY A 82 -24.90 -17.64 4.98
C GLY A 82 -25.19 -19.12 5.22
N SER A 83 -26.35 -19.58 4.85
CA SER A 83 -26.77 -20.97 4.98
C SER A 83 -25.92 -21.95 4.14
N TRP A 84 -25.30 -21.48 3.05
CA TRP A 84 -24.38 -22.30 2.25
C TRP A 84 -23.12 -22.68 3.02
N GLY A 85 -22.60 -21.79 3.85
CA GLY A 85 -21.43 -22.04 4.68
C GLY A 85 -21.74 -22.63 6.06
N GLY A 86 -23.02 -22.91 6.36
CA GLY A 86 -23.43 -23.41 7.66
C GLY A 86 -23.25 -22.41 8.80
N ASN A 87 -23.12 -21.11 8.49
CA ASN A 87 -22.90 -20.07 9.49
C ASN A 87 -24.23 -19.47 9.97
N SER A 88 -24.33 -19.27 11.28
CA SER A 88 -25.32 -18.37 11.85
C SER A 88 -24.83 -16.93 11.69
N VAL A 89 -25.74 -16.04 11.29
CA VAL A 89 -25.46 -14.61 11.19
C VAL A 89 -25.24 -14.02 12.57
N SER A 90 -24.34 -13.04 12.68
CA SER A 90 -24.08 -12.32 13.94
C SER A 90 -25.11 -11.25 14.28
N GLU A 91 -26.09 -11.02 13.40
CA GLU A 91 -27.16 -10.03 13.55
C GLU A 91 -28.43 -10.68 14.11
N ASN A 92 -29.37 -9.87 14.62
CA ASN A 92 -30.67 -10.34 15.05
C ASN A 92 -31.37 -11.13 13.95
N VAL A 93 -31.95 -12.28 14.30
CA VAL A 93 -32.64 -13.13 13.35
C VAL A 93 -33.91 -12.41 12.88
N THR A 94 -33.95 -11.97 11.65
CA THR A 94 -35.08 -11.36 10.95
C THR A 94 -35.43 -12.20 9.73
N PRO A 95 -36.52 -11.94 9.03
CA PRO A 95 -36.80 -12.62 7.76
C PRO A 95 -35.65 -12.48 6.73
N GLU A 96 -34.87 -11.41 6.78
CA GLU A 96 -33.71 -11.18 5.92
C GLU A 96 -32.61 -12.22 6.12
N GLN A 97 -32.38 -12.70 7.35
CA GLN A 97 -31.42 -13.76 7.63
C GLN A 97 -31.88 -15.15 7.15
N LEU A 98 -33.12 -15.32 6.79
CA LEU A 98 -33.63 -16.53 6.14
C LEU A 98 -33.39 -16.52 4.63
N LEU A 99 -32.98 -15.37 4.08
CA LEU A 99 -32.68 -15.21 2.66
C LEU A 99 -31.18 -15.29 2.44
N ASN A 100 -30.76 -16.02 1.43
CA ASN A 100 -29.37 -15.96 0.96
C ASN A 100 -29.16 -14.68 0.12
N ILE A 101 -28.88 -13.59 0.81
CA ILE A 101 -28.62 -12.30 0.17
C ILE A 101 -27.22 -12.33 -0.44
N LYS A 102 -27.14 -12.23 -1.77
CA LYS A 102 -25.89 -12.04 -2.50
C LYS A 102 -25.64 -10.56 -2.71
N THR A 103 -24.48 -10.09 -2.29
CA THR A 103 -24.07 -8.73 -2.58
C THR A 103 -23.21 -8.71 -3.83
N ILE A 104 -23.63 -7.96 -4.85
CA ILE A 104 -22.82 -7.65 -6.03
C ILE A 104 -22.28 -6.24 -5.85
N ALA A 105 -20.99 -6.13 -5.60
CA ALA A 105 -20.33 -4.85 -5.47
C ALA A 105 -19.55 -4.53 -6.76
N LYS A 106 -19.90 -3.40 -7.38
CA LYS A 106 -19.18 -2.84 -8.52
C LYS A 106 -18.33 -1.69 -8.02
N ARG A 107 -17.08 -1.66 -8.45
CA ARG A 107 -16.19 -0.53 -8.17
C ARG A 107 -16.84 0.77 -8.65
N ARG A 108 -16.97 1.75 -7.77
CA ARG A 108 -17.25 3.13 -8.17
C ARG A 108 -15.93 3.81 -8.47
N GLU A 109 -15.80 4.36 -9.65
CA GLU A 109 -14.67 5.22 -9.98
C GLU A 109 -14.85 6.56 -9.25
N ASN A 110 -14.17 6.71 -8.13
CA ASN A 110 -14.20 7.96 -7.36
C ASN A 110 -12.88 8.72 -7.47
N MET A 111 -11.87 8.18 -8.14
CA MET A 111 -10.62 8.90 -8.40
C MET A 111 -10.73 9.60 -9.75
N LEU A 112 -11.18 10.83 -9.72
CA LEU A 112 -11.17 11.71 -10.89
C LEU A 112 -9.75 12.19 -11.24
N TRP A 113 -8.78 11.94 -10.37
CA TRP A 113 -7.39 12.33 -10.56
C TRP A 113 -6.45 11.45 -9.74
N VAL A 114 -5.22 11.32 -10.20
CA VAL A 114 -4.13 10.60 -9.55
C VAL A 114 -3.05 11.59 -9.15
N ARG A 115 -2.54 11.50 -7.93
CA ARG A 115 -1.36 12.23 -7.49
C ARG A 115 -0.16 11.28 -7.49
N ILE A 116 0.84 11.64 -8.25
CA ILE A 116 2.17 11.02 -8.25
C ILE A 116 3.19 12.06 -7.75
N PRO A 117 4.44 11.68 -7.44
CA PRO A 117 5.50 12.62 -7.15
C PRO A 117 5.64 13.70 -8.23
N GLU A 118 6.06 14.89 -7.83
CA GLU A 118 6.30 16.01 -8.77
C GLU A 118 7.35 15.64 -9.82
N LYS A 119 8.32 14.78 -9.45
CA LYS A 119 9.33 14.24 -10.35
C LYS A 119 9.49 12.73 -10.14
N VAL A 120 9.52 12.00 -11.24
CA VAL A 120 9.82 10.56 -11.26
C VAL A 120 10.96 10.33 -12.25
N TYR A 121 12.12 9.96 -11.72
CA TYR A 121 13.25 9.51 -12.53
C TYR A 121 13.17 8.00 -12.71
N PHE A 122 13.18 7.54 -13.94
CA PHE A 122 13.09 6.12 -14.26
C PHE A 122 14.06 5.75 -15.37
N LYS A 123 15.25 5.31 -15.00
CA LYS A 123 16.28 4.83 -15.94
C LYS A 123 17.41 4.15 -15.17
N TYR A 124 18.08 3.18 -15.80
CA TYR A 124 19.32 2.60 -15.30
C TYR A 124 20.41 3.70 -15.14
N GLY A 125 21.00 3.78 -13.94
CA GLY A 125 22.06 4.75 -13.60
C GLY A 125 21.57 6.20 -13.51
N CYS A 126 20.27 6.45 -13.26
CA CYS A 126 19.75 7.82 -13.14
C CYS A 126 20.01 8.48 -11.78
N LEU A 127 20.42 7.72 -10.76
CA LEU A 127 20.59 8.22 -9.40
C LEU A 127 21.44 9.50 -9.32
N PRO A 128 22.66 9.59 -9.90
CA PRO A 128 23.49 10.79 -9.78
C PRO A 128 22.87 12.03 -10.42
N VAL A 129 22.13 11.84 -11.52
CA VAL A 129 21.44 12.94 -12.22
C VAL A 129 20.25 13.42 -11.40
N ALA A 130 19.44 12.51 -10.91
CA ALA A 130 18.25 12.82 -10.11
C ALA A 130 18.64 13.53 -8.79
N LEU A 131 19.72 13.12 -8.15
CA LEU A 131 20.22 13.79 -6.93
C LEU A 131 20.66 15.24 -7.19
N GLY A 132 20.96 15.62 -8.43
CA GLY A 132 21.23 17.02 -8.80
C GLY A 132 20.07 17.96 -8.46
N ASP A 133 18.84 17.47 -8.39
CA ASP A 133 17.67 18.27 -7.96
C ASP A 133 17.71 18.67 -6.47
N LEU A 134 18.62 18.10 -5.70
CA LEU A 134 18.85 18.47 -4.31
C LEU A 134 19.92 19.58 -4.17
N GLU A 135 20.38 20.15 -5.27
CA GLU A 135 21.31 21.29 -5.25
C GLU A 135 20.74 22.43 -4.39
N GLY A 136 21.61 22.98 -3.52
CA GLY A 136 21.23 24.00 -2.56
C GLY A 136 20.69 23.48 -1.22
N ARG A 137 20.37 22.19 -1.10
CA ARG A 137 20.09 21.55 0.20
C ARG A 137 21.41 21.43 0.99
N LYS A 138 21.27 21.37 2.32
CA LYS A 138 22.43 21.34 3.21
C LYS A 138 22.58 20.05 4.00
N ARG A 139 21.47 19.41 4.33
CA ARG A 139 21.44 18.23 5.21
C ARG A 139 20.42 17.21 4.73
N ALA A 140 20.89 16.01 4.43
CA ALA A 140 20.07 14.90 4.00
C ALA A 140 20.03 13.79 5.07
N PHE A 141 18.83 13.46 5.56
CA PHE A 141 18.62 12.34 6.46
C PHE A 141 18.19 11.12 5.65
N ILE A 142 18.98 10.04 5.72
CA ILE A 142 18.80 8.84 4.89
C ILE A 142 18.16 7.75 5.75
N VAL A 143 17.02 7.23 5.33
CA VAL A 143 16.30 6.15 6.02
C VAL A 143 16.43 4.87 5.20
N THR A 144 16.92 3.81 5.83
CA THR A 144 17.16 2.50 5.19
C THR A 144 17.10 1.37 6.21
N ASP A 145 17.35 0.14 5.80
CA ASP A 145 17.50 -1.01 6.69
C ASP A 145 18.99 -1.43 6.85
N LYS A 146 19.26 -2.23 7.90
CA LYS A 146 20.61 -2.70 8.22
C LYS A 146 21.24 -3.52 7.11
N PHE A 147 20.44 -4.33 6.42
CA PHE A 147 20.93 -5.19 5.36
C PHE A 147 21.44 -4.34 4.18
N LEU A 148 20.62 -3.43 3.66
CA LEU A 148 21.00 -2.55 2.56
C LEU A 148 22.20 -1.69 2.94
N TYR A 149 22.22 -1.14 4.15
CA TYR A 149 23.36 -0.38 4.64
C TYR A 149 24.66 -1.18 4.61
N SER A 150 24.62 -2.44 5.07
CA SER A 150 25.78 -3.33 5.12
C SER A 150 26.29 -3.77 3.73
N THR A 151 25.46 -3.75 2.71
CA THR A 151 25.86 -4.11 1.34
C THR A 151 26.64 -3.02 0.62
N GLY A 152 26.71 -1.82 1.17
CA GLY A 152 27.35 -0.67 0.53
C GLY A 152 26.54 -0.07 -0.63
N ILE A 153 25.27 -0.43 -0.81
CA ILE A 153 24.41 0.07 -1.88
C ILE A 153 24.22 1.59 -1.84
N LEU A 154 24.44 2.20 -0.66
CA LEU A 154 24.33 3.63 -0.47
C LEU A 154 25.62 4.40 -0.88
N ALA A 155 26.72 3.72 -1.26
CA ALA A 155 28.00 4.38 -1.49
C ALA A 155 27.91 5.48 -2.56
N ASP A 156 27.28 5.20 -3.69
CA ASP A 156 27.12 6.17 -4.78
C ASP A 156 26.25 7.36 -4.37
N LEU A 157 25.19 7.11 -3.60
CA LEU A 157 24.31 8.13 -3.03
C LEU A 157 25.11 9.05 -2.09
N LEU A 158 25.81 8.47 -1.11
CA LEU A 158 26.57 9.22 -0.12
C LEU A 158 27.69 10.04 -0.78
N HIS A 159 28.43 9.43 -1.69
CA HIS A 159 29.50 10.11 -2.45
C HIS A 159 28.94 11.29 -3.26
N LYS A 160 27.79 11.10 -3.91
CA LYS A 160 27.17 12.18 -4.69
C LYS A 160 26.71 13.34 -3.78
N LEU A 161 26.07 13.05 -2.66
CA LEU A 161 25.64 14.07 -1.70
C LEU A 161 26.84 14.82 -1.10
N ASP A 162 27.91 14.10 -0.73
CA ASP A 162 29.15 14.69 -0.25
C ASP A 162 29.79 15.63 -1.29
N SER A 163 29.86 15.19 -2.56
CA SER A 163 30.36 16.01 -3.66
C SER A 163 29.57 17.31 -3.90
N MET A 164 28.30 17.32 -3.45
CA MET A 164 27.42 18.49 -3.50
C MET A 164 27.49 19.35 -2.23
N GLY A 165 28.32 18.95 -1.24
CA GLY A 165 28.43 19.63 0.05
C GLY A 165 27.22 19.44 0.97
N ILE A 166 26.45 18.39 0.77
CA ILE A 166 25.27 18.06 1.57
C ILE A 166 25.70 17.11 2.69
N ALA A 167 25.62 17.57 3.93
CA ALA A 167 25.88 16.73 5.09
C ALA A 167 24.85 15.61 5.21
N THR A 168 25.28 14.41 5.55
CA THR A 168 24.40 13.24 5.61
C THR A 168 24.36 12.60 6.99
N GLU A 169 23.20 12.14 7.40
CA GLU A 169 23.02 11.25 8.55
C GLU A 169 22.19 10.04 8.10
N VAL A 170 22.65 8.83 8.47
CA VAL A 170 21.99 7.58 8.07
C VAL A 170 21.29 6.95 9.27
N PHE A 171 20.01 6.67 9.11
CA PHE A 171 19.20 5.87 10.00
C PHE A 171 18.94 4.51 9.35
N ALA A 172 19.69 3.49 9.77
CA ALA A 172 19.67 2.17 9.18
C ALA A 172 18.93 1.12 10.05
N ASP A 173 18.12 1.57 11.01
CA ASP A 173 17.47 0.67 11.97
C ASP A 173 16.09 0.18 11.52
N VAL A 174 15.67 0.46 10.27
CA VAL A 174 14.35 0.02 9.81
C VAL A 174 14.31 -1.51 9.68
N GLU A 175 13.28 -2.11 10.27
CA GLU A 175 12.97 -3.52 10.20
C GLU A 175 11.72 -3.76 9.33
N PRO A 176 11.50 -4.99 8.83
CA PRO A 176 10.23 -5.34 8.21
C PRO A 176 9.05 -5.02 9.14
N ASP A 177 7.94 -4.53 8.58
CA ASP A 177 6.78 -4.06 9.36
C ASP A 177 7.15 -2.95 10.36
N PRO A 178 7.57 -1.77 9.90
CA PRO A 178 8.11 -0.72 10.76
C PRO A 178 7.10 -0.30 11.83
N THR A 179 7.61 -0.01 13.03
CA THR A 179 6.76 0.33 14.18
C THR A 179 6.70 1.84 14.43
N ILE A 180 5.65 2.26 15.15
CA ILE A 180 5.50 3.66 15.62
C ILE A 180 6.69 4.05 16.49
N GLN A 181 7.13 3.14 17.36
CA GLN A 181 8.28 3.33 18.24
C GLN A 181 9.57 3.57 17.44
N LEU A 182 9.77 2.82 16.35
CA LEU A 182 10.87 3.04 15.43
C LEU A 182 10.78 4.43 14.76
N ALA A 183 9.60 4.82 14.31
CA ALA A 183 9.39 6.13 13.69
C ALA A 183 9.68 7.27 14.68
N ARG A 184 9.29 7.14 15.95
CA ARG A 184 9.62 8.11 17.02
C ARG A 184 11.12 8.20 17.26
N LYS A 185 11.84 7.06 17.32
CA LYS A 185 13.31 7.04 17.44
C LYS A 185 13.97 7.76 16.25
N GLY A 186 13.50 7.52 15.03
CA GLY A 186 13.98 8.22 13.84
C GLY A 186 13.69 9.72 13.90
N LEU A 187 12.50 10.10 14.39
CA LEU A 187 12.13 11.51 14.58
C LEU A 187 13.03 12.26 15.57
N GLU A 188 13.44 11.62 16.67
CA GLU A 188 14.41 12.22 17.63
C GLU A 188 15.72 12.58 16.92
N ARG A 189 16.23 11.69 16.06
CA ARG A 189 17.42 11.94 15.27
C ARG A 189 17.21 13.02 14.23
N ILE A 190 16.08 13.01 13.52
CA ILE A 190 15.69 14.05 12.57
C ILE A 190 15.64 15.42 13.26
N ASN A 191 15.01 15.51 14.44
CA ASN A 191 14.93 16.75 15.20
C ASN A 191 16.30 17.26 15.67
N SER A 192 17.23 16.37 15.98
CA SER A 192 18.61 16.74 16.32
C SER A 192 19.39 17.19 15.08
N PHE A 193 19.26 16.49 13.97
CA PHE A 193 20.01 16.76 12.74
C PHE A 193 19.43 17.91 11.92
N GLN A 194 18.11 18.18 12.02
CA GLN A 194 17.39 19.25 11.29
C GLN A 194 17.62 19.18 9.76
N PRO A 195 17.25 18.08 9.09
CA PRO A 195 17.45 17.93 7.65
C PRO A 195 16.52 18.83 6.84
N ASP A 196 16.97 19.23 5.65
CA ASP A 196 16.15 19.87 4.62
C ASP A 196 15.84 18.92 3.43
N ALA A 197 16.36 17.68 3.52
CA ALA A 197 15.95 16.57 2.67
C ALA A 197 15.86 15.27 3.49
N ILE A 198 14.83 14.45 3.26
CA ILE A 198 14.70 13.09 3.79
C ILE A 198 14.70 12.14 2.60
N ILE A 199 15.64 11.20 2.60
CA ILE A 199 15.84 10.26 1.49
C ILE A 199 15.59 8.84 2.00
N ALA A 200 14.53 8.20 1.53
CA ALA A 200 14.27 6.80 1.82
C ALA A 200 14.89 5.90 0.77
N VAL A 201 15.69 4.92 1.19
CA VAL A 201 16.30 3.93 0.28
C VAL A 201 15.93 2.54 0.75
N GLY A 202 15.18 1.81 -0.07
CA GLY A 202 14.79 0.45 0.29
C GLY A 202 13.51 -0.03 -0.36
N GLY A 203 12.93 -1.08 0.20
CA GLY A 203 11.59 -1.55 -0.15
C GLY A 203 10.50 -0.72 0.51
N GLY A 204 9.28 -1.27 0.59
CA GLY A 204 8.14 -0.59 1.22
C GLY A 204 8.42 -0.13 2.66
N SER A 205 9.02 -1.00 3.50
CA SER A 205 9.24 -0.69 4.93
C SER A 205 10.09 0.56 5.19
N PRO A 206 11.29 0.73 4.58
CA PRO A 206 12.06 1.97 4.72
C PRO A 206 11.33 3.21 4.18
N ILE A 207 10.62 3.08 3.06
CA ILE A 207 9.89 4.20 2.46
C ILE A 207 8.71 4.59 3.36
N ASP A 208 7.95 3.64 3.85
CA ASP A 208 6.80 3.89 4.73
C ASP A 208 7.24 4.49 6.07
N ALA A 209 8.30 3.94 6.69
CA ALA A 209 8.89 4.51 7.90
C ALA A 209 9.33 5.97 7.69
N ALA A 210 10.00 6.26 6.58
CA ALA A 210 10.45 7.60 6.24
C ALA A 210 9.27 8.57 6.02
N LYS A 211 8.18 8.14 5.38
CA LYS A 211 6.95 8.95 5.22
C LYS A 211 6.34 9.33 6.57
N ILE A 212 6.30 8.39 7.51
CA ILE A 212 5.77 8.65 8.85
C ILE A 212 6.69 9.60 9.63
N MET A 213 8.01 9.38 9.58
CA MET A 213 8.99 10.28 10.19
C MET A 213 8.89 11.68 9.58
N TRP A 214 8.74 11.79 8.26
CA TRP A 214 8.55 13.04 7.55
C TRP A 214 7.29 13.76 7.98
N LEU A 215 6.15 13.05 8.06
CA LEU A 215 4.88 13.59 8.56
C LEU A 215 5.05 14.18 9.97
N MET A 216 5.63 13.41 10.89
CA MET A 216 5.83 13.84 12.27
C MET A 216 6.81 15.03 12.38
N TYR A 217 7.81 15.09 11.52
CA TYR A 217 8.78 16.19 11.46
C TYR A 217 8.14 17.48 10.94
N GLU A 218 7.36 17.39 9.87
CA GLU A 218 6.66 18.53 9.27
C GLU A 218 5.56 19.08 10.20
N LEU A 219 4.84 18.19 10.89
CA LEU A 219 3.64 18.50 11.67
C LEU A 219 3.75 17.93 13.11
N PRO A 220 4.61 18.52 13.95
CA PRO A 220 4.86 17.99 15.29
C PRO A 220 3.63 18.10 16.23
N GLU A 221 2.64 18.92 15.88
CA GLU A 221 1.38 19.08 16.63
C GLU A 221 0.36 17.96 16.35
N ILE A 222 0.57 17.15 15.30
CA ILE A 222 -0.34 16.07 14.96
C ILE A 222 0.11 14.79 15.68
N SER A 223 -0.75 14.25 16.54
CA SER A 223 -0.49 12.95 17.16
C SER A 223 -0.67 11.82 16.13
N PHE A 224 0.06 10.73 16.29
CA PHE A 224 -0.09 9.55 15.45
C PHE A 224 -1.50 8.98 15.55
N GLU A 225 -2.05 8.96 16.76
CA GLU A 225 -3.40 8.48 17.06
C GLU A 225 -4.47 9.26 16.28
N ASP A 226 -4.27 10.56 16.12
CA ASP A 226 -5.14 11.40 15.29
C ASP A 226 -5.13 11.01 13.82
N VAL A 227 -4.00 10.59 13.30
CA VAL A 227 -3.86 10.18 11.89
C VAL A 227 -4.33 8.75 11.69
N ALA A 228 -4.02 7.84 12.62
CA ALA A 228 -4.37 6.42 12.56
C ALA A 228 -5.89 6.19 12.65
N MET A 229 -6.58 6.90 13.54
CA MET A 229 -8.04 6.78 13.69
C MET A 229 -8.85 7.25 12.48
N ARG A 230 -8.22 7.93 11.53
CA ARG A 230 -8.88 8.56 10.37
C ARG A 230 -8.77 7.77 9.09
N PHE A 231 -8.12 6.63 9.15
CA PHE A 231 -7.91 5.80 7.98
C PHE A 231 -9.20 5.16 7.42
N MET A 232 -10.22 5.02 8.26
CA MET A 232 -11.42 4.24 7.93
C MET A 232 -12.19 4.76 6.70
N ASP A 233 -12.07 6.02 6.33
CA ASP A 233 -12.67 6.54 5.10
C ASP A 233 -11.95 7.83 4.62
N ILE A 234 -11.22 7.70 3.52
CA ILE A 234 -10.57 8.84 2.85
C ILE A 234 -11.53 9.99 2.54
N ARG A 235 -12.83 9.71 2.36
CA ARG A 235 -13.88 10.69 2.06
C ARG A 235 -14.42 11.40 3.30
N LYS A 236 -14.30 10.75 4.46
CA LYS A 236 -14.82 11.25 5.76
C LYS A 236 -13.74 11.91 6.60
N ARG A 237 -12.68 12.39 5.97
CA ARG A 237 -11.57 13.04 6.69
C ARG A 237 -12.06 14.22 7.52
N ILE A 238 -11.90 14.10 8.83
CA ILE A 238 -12.18 15.18 9.79
C ILE A 238 -11.06 16.22 9.75
N VAL A 239 -9.82 15.79 9.49
CA VAL A 239 -8.65 16.67 9.33
C VAL A 239 -7.99 16.42 7.99
N LYS A 240 -7.85 17.48 7.23
CA LYS A 240 -7.08 17.51 6.00
C LYS A 240 -5.64 17.84 6.36
N LEU A 241 -4.70 16.96 6.04
CA LEU A 241 -3.28 17.26 6.21
C LEU A 241 -2.90 18.42 5.28
N PRO A 242 -2.14 19.40 5.79
CA PRO A 242 -1.55 20.41 4.93
C PRO A 242 -0.50 19.77 4.02
N GLU A 243 -0.07 20.50 3.02
CA GLU A 243 1.02 20.05 2.15
C GLU A 243 2.32 19.95 2.94
N LEU A 244 2.96 18.76 2.86
CA LEU A 244 4.27 18.50 3.46
C LEU A 244 5.40 18.96 2.52
N GLY A 245 6.62 19.05 3.06
CA GLY A 245 7.82 19.41 2.30
C GLY A 245 8.26 20.85 2.50
N LYS A 246 7.75 21.52 3.51
CA LYS A 246 8.17 22.90 3.88
C LYS A 246 9.50 22.90 4.64
N LYS A 247 9.70 21.93 5.56
CA LYS A 247 10.96 21.77 6.31
C LYS A 247 11.94 20.92 5.53
N ALA A 248 11.49 19.79 5.01
CA ALA A 248 12.33 18.83 4.30
C ALA A 248 11.63 18.25 3.08
N THR A 249 12.34 18.17 1.96
CA THR A 249 11.84 17.47 0.76
C THR A 249 11.96 15.97 0.94
N MET A 250 10.90 15.22 0.59
CA MET A 250 10.90 13.75 0.65
C MET A 250 11.27 13.15 -0.71
N VAL A 251 12.32 12.32 -0.71
CA VAL A 251 12.79 11.56 -1.86
C VAL A 251 12.67 10.07 -1.56
N ALA A 252 12.09 9.30 -2.46
CA ALA A 252 11.97 7.85 -2.33
C ALA A 252 12.76 7.14 -3.42
N ILE A 253 13.62 6.19 -3.02
CA ILE A 253 14.51 5.42 -3.89
C ILE A 253 14.22 3.94 -3.65
N PRO A 254 13.36 3.30 -4.45
CA PRO A 254 13.02 1.89 -4.25
C PRO A 254 14.18 0.98 -4.64
N THR A 255 14.37 -0.09 -3.85
CA THR A 255 15.27 -1.20 -4.15
C THR A 255 14.52 -2.51 -4.43
N THR A 256 13.18 -2.45 -4.41
CA THR A 256 12.28 -3.55 -4.75
C THR A 256 11.29 -3.08 -5.81
N SER A 257 10.69 -4.02 -6.54
CA SER A 257 9.73 -3.75 -7.60
C SER A 257 8.41 -4.43 -7.27
N GLY A 258 7.51 -3.75 -6.56
CA GLY A 258 6.23 -4.32 -6.12
C GLY A 258 5.35 -3.33 -5.39
N THR A 259 5.78 -2.86 -4.24
CA THR A 259 4.95 -2.05 -3.32
C THR A 259 4.47 -0.70 -3.87
N GLY A 260 5.23 -0.10 -4.81
CA GLY A 260 4.91 1.23 -5.33
C GLY A 260 4.95 2.34 -4.27
N SER A 261 5.52 2.09 -3.09
CA SER A 261 5.53 3.08 -2.00
C SER A 261 6.20 4.39 -2.39
N GLU A 262 7.12 4.38 -3.34
CA GLU A 262 7.82 5.56 -3.86
C GLU A 262 6.91 6.54 -4.60
N VAL A 263 5.77 6.07 -5.12
CA VAL A 263 4.84 6.90 -5.92
C VAL A 263 3.44 7.01 -5.31
N THR A 264 3.18 6.34 -4.18
CA THR A 264 1.84 6.27 -3.58
C THR A 264 1.67 7.19 -2.37
N PRO A 265 0.44 7.61 -2.08
CA PRO A 265 0.09 8.40 -0.89
C PRO A 265 -0.12 7.53 0.36
N PHE A 266 0.36 6.28 0.36
CA PHE A 266 0.15 5.32 1.44
C PHE A 266 1.42 5.10 2.24
N ALA A 267 1.26 4.79 3.53
CA ALA A 267 2.29 4.25 4.40
C ALA A 267 1.65 3.30 5.42
N VAL A 268 2.27 2.15 5.66
CA VAL A 268 1.80 1.18 6.66
C VAL A 268 2.75 1.17 7.83
N ILE A 269 2.20 1.29 9.04
CA ILE A 269 2.99 1.26 10.27
C ILE A 269 2.30 0.36 11.31
N THR A 270 3.10 -0.31 12.12
CA THR A 270 2.62 -1.23 13.16
C THR A 270 2.75 -0.58 14.54
N ASP A 271 1.73 -0.71 15.36
CA ASP A 271 1.86 -0.43 16.78
C ASP A 271 2.44 -1.67 17.47
N ALA A 272 3.64 -1.53 18.02
CA ALA A 272 4.33 -2.64 18.67
C ALA A 272 3.63 -3.15 19.94
N ASP A 273 2.88 -2.29 20.64
CA ASP A 273 2.21 -2.63 21.89
C ASP A 273 0.94 -3.46 21.63
N THR A 274 0.22 -3.17 20.56
CA THR A 274 -1.04 -3.85 20.22
C THR A 274 -0.90 -4.86 19.09
N GLY A 275 0.19 -4.81 18.31
CA GLY A 275 0.38 -5.59 17.10
C GLY A 275 -0.51 -5.16 15.92
N ASN A 276 -1.27 -4.09 16.06
CA ASN A 276 -2.15 -3.60 15.01
C ASN A 276 -1.38 -2.87 13.91
N LYS A 277 -1.75 -3.14 12.66
CA LYS A 277 -1.23 -2.41 11.50
C LYS A 277 -2.16 -1.26 11.13
N TYR A 278 -1.59 -0.08 11.01
CA TYR A 278 -2.28 1.13 10.62
C TYR A 278 -1.83 1.58 9.23
N PRO A 279 -2.64 1.33 8.21
CA PRO A 279 -2.39 1.91 6.90
C PRO A 279 -2.83 3.38 6.91
N LEU A 280 -1.90 4.28 6.68
CA LEU A 280 -2.16 5.71 6.55
C LEU A 280 -2.30 6.06 5.07
N ALA A 281 -3.32 6.83 4.73
CA ALA A 281 -3.56 7.27 3.36
C ALA A 281 -3.87 8.77 3.33
N ASP A 282 -2.95 9.54 2.82
CA ASP A 282 -3.16 10.95 2.52
C ASP A 282 -2.28 11.38 1.35
N TYR A 283 -2.84 12.14 0.41
CA TYR A 283 -2.07 12.66 -0.70
C TYR A 283 -0.85 13.49 -0.28
N ALA A 284 -0.87 14.07 0.90
CA ALA A 284 0.27 14.77 1.47
C ALA A 284 1.47 13.84 1.71
N LEU A 285 1.27 12.52 1.90
CA LEU A 285 2.32 11.51 2.07
C LEU A 285 2.99 11.10 0.75
N THR A 286 2.52 11.56 -0.40
CA THR A 286 3.19 11.30 -1.66
C THR A 286 4.58 11.94 -1.64
N PRO A 287 5.66 11.19 -1.86
CA PRO A 287 7.01 11.76 -1.95
C PRO A 287 7.08 12.89 -2.99
N LYS A 288 7.93 13.86 -2.78
CA LYS A 288 8.14 14.95 -3.75
C LYS A 288 8.88 14.45 -4.99
N MET A 289 9.78 13.49 -4.80
CA MET A 289 10.56 12.89 -5.88
C MET A 289 10.70 11.38 -5.67
N ALA A 290 10.55 10.62 -6.76
CA ALA A 290 10.87 9.19 -6.82
C ALA A 290 12.04 8.97 -7.78
N ILE A 291 13.03 8.18 -7.35
CA ILE A 291 14.20 7.82 -8.17
C ILE A 291 14.21 6.30 -8.35
N ILE A 292 13.69 5.84 -9.47
CA ILE A 292 13.61 4.42 -9.82
C ILE A 292 14.82 4.09 -10.69
N ASP A 293 15.96 3.89 -10.03
CA ASP A 293 17.18 3.44 -10.69
C ASP A 293 17.20 1.91 -10.74
N THR A 294 17.01 1.36 -11.91
CA THR A 294 16.94 -0.10 -12.08
C THR A 294 18.24 -0.81 -11.72
N GLN A 295 19.37 -0.11 -11.64
CA GLN A 295 20.63 -0.66 -11.15
C GLN A 295 20.51 -1.16 -9.69
N LEU A 296 19.72 -0.47 -8.86
CA LEU A 296 19.55 -0.81 -7.44
C LEU A 296 18.71 -2.08 -7.25
N VAL A 297 17.80 -2.39 -8.16
CA VAL A 297 16.93 -3.57 -8.09
C VAL A 297 17.53 -4.81 -8.76
N MET A 298 18.53 -4.67 -9.64
CA MET A 298 19.13 -5.79 -10.38
C MET A 298 19.79 -6.85 -9.49
N LYS A 299 20.24 -6.47 -8.31
CA LYS A 299 20.87 -7.39 -7.34
C LYS A 299 19.87 -8.05 -6.38
N MET A 300 18.58 -7.82 -6.57
CA MET A 300 17.54 -8.38 -5.71
C MET A 300 17.53 -9.92 -5.80
N PRO A 301 17.44 -10.64 -4.65
CA PRO A 301 17.34 -12.09 -4.64
C PRO A 301 16.14 -12.60 -5.45
N LYS A 302 16.29 -13.69 -6.21
CA LYS A 302 15.24 -14.24 -7.06
C LYS A 302 13.90 -14.45 -6.34
N ARG A 303 13.96 -14.91 -5.09
CA ARG A 303 12.75 -15.14 -4.27
C ARG A 303 12.03 -13.83 -3.95
N LEU A 304 12.78 -12.78 -3.60
CA LEU A 304 12.22 -11.46 -3.35
C LEU A 304 11.65 -10.84 -4.62
N THR A 305 12.35 -11.01 -5.76
CA THR A 305 11.85 -10.58 -7.08
C THR A 305 10.50 -11.22 -7.41
N ALA A 306 10.35 -12.53 -7.15
CA ALA A 306 9.10 -13.24 -7.40
C ALA A 306 7.97 -12.72 -6.48
N TYR A 307 8.25 -12.52 -5.20
CA TYR A 307 7.25 -12.04 -4.25
C TYR A 307 6.79 -10.60 -4.57
N SER A 308 7.75 -9.70 -4.81
CA SER A 308 7.42 -8.32 -5.14
C SER A 308 6.76 -8.18 -6.51
N GLY A 309 7.12 -9.03 -7.47
CA GLY A 309 6.45 -9.06 -8.78
C GLY A 309 4.99 -9.54 -8.69
N ILE A 310 4.69 -10.50 -7.83
CA ILE A 310 3.30 -10.93 -7.57
C ILE A 310 2.54 -9.83 -6.81
N ASP A 311 3.17 -9.19 -5.85
CA ASP A 311 2.59 -8.04 -5.14
C ASP A 311 2.16 -6.92 -6.10
N ALA A 312 3.01 -6.61 -7.09
CA ALA A 312 2.68 -5.62 -8.12
C ALA A 312 1.54 -6.06 -9.07
N LEU A 313 1.29 -7.36 -9.20
CA LEU A 313 0.25 -7.92 -10.07
C LEU A 313 -1.13 -7.92 -9.38
N THR A 314 -1.17 -8.01 -8.06
CA THR A 314 -2.42 -8.10 -7.27
C THR A 314 -2.95 -6.74 -6.85
#